data_79adaecf4b4ac11368425184d4049857
#
_entry.id   79adaecf4b4ac11368425184d4049857
#
_cell.length_a   1.000
_cell.length_b   1.000
_cell.length_c   1.000
_cell.angle_alpha   90.00
_cell.angle_beta   90.00
_cell.angle_gamma   90.00
#
_symmetry.space_group_name_H-M   'P 1'
#
loop_
_entity.id
_entity.type
_entity.pdbx_description
1 polymer ?
#
loop_
_entity_poly.entity_id
_entity_poly.type
_entity_poly.pdbx_seq_one_letter_code
_entity_poly.pdbx_strand_id
1 'polypeptide(L)'
;MERDTALLVRGRELQSLGSGQTKVVYATLEGRRDPGQTLGGIQRVADLPALRRAAIDRLANNYPPATPATPKVDRGTLVIVGGGGTPPGLMQKFVEFAGGKEAVIAVLPISMPDPLPPKDGAAELFRKLGAKEVHVLAGRTPAAVETPEVWDVLDRATGLWFGGGRQWRFVDAYEATESLKKMHGVLQRGGVVGGSSAGATIQGDYLARGHPLGPHIMMADGYERAFSFLPGTAIDQHFTQRKRSDDMLRLMERYPQFLGLGIDETTAIIVRGSIAEVVGKHHVHVFDTRRAAPDGKPGQVVLPEGAKYDLVERRVLETPATEAGK
;
A
#
# COMPACT_ATOMS: atom_id res chain seq x y z
N MET A 1 -9.65 14.12 30.12
CA MET A 1 -10.63 15.05 29.52
C MET A 1 -10.66 16.32 30.35
N GLU A 2 -10.73 17.44 29.71
CA GLU A 2 -10.95 18.73 30.38
C GLU A 2 -12.40 18.89 30.78
N ARG A 3 -12.69 19.94 31.59
CA ARG A 3 -14.08 20.27 31.97
C ARG A 3 -14.90 20.58 30.71
N ASP A 4 -16.21 20.39 30.80
CA ASP A 4 -17.16 20.62 29.69
C ASP A 4 -16.85 19.84 28.42
N THR A 5 -16.28 18.65 28.60
CA THR A 5 -15.89 17.76 27.49
C THR A 5 -16.47 16.37 27.71
N ALA A 6 -17.03 15.80 26.65
CA ALA A 6 -17.51 14.42 26.60
C ALA A 6 -16.90 13.66 25.46
N LEU A 7 -16.82 12.34 25.58
CA LEU A 7 -16.44 11.44 24.48
C LEU A 7 -17.66 10.67 24.00
N LEU A 8 -17.92 10.74 22.71
CA LEU A 8 -18.91 9.92 22.01
C LEU A 8 -18.20 8.82 21.24
N VAL A 9 -18.60 7.58 21.48
CA VAL A 9 -18.14 6.42 20.68
C VAL A 9 -19.29 5.95 19.80
N ARG A 10 -19.05 5.94 18.48
CA ARG A 10 -20.02 5.45 17.50
C ARG A 10 -19.30 4.53 16.49
N GLY A 11 -19.52 3.24 16.62
CA GLY A 11 -18.81 2.25 15.83
C GLY A 11 -17.30 2.36 16.03
N ARG A 12 -16.57 2.71 14.98
CA ARG A 12 -15.11 2.90 15.04
C ARG A 12 -14.65 4.32 15.37
N GLU A 13 -15.56 5.28 15.44
CA GLU A 13 -15.22 6.68 15.67
C GLU A 13 -15.26 7.03 17.14
N LEU A 14 -14.25 7.77 17.59
CA LEU A 14 -14.16 8.41 18.89
C LEU A 14 -14.20 9.92 18.68
N GLN A 15 -15.28 10.57 19.12
CA GLN A 15 -15.51 12.00 18.92
C GLN A 15 -15.45 12.76 20.24
N SER A 16 -14.66 13.83 20.33
CA SER A 16 -14.67 14.77 21.43
C SER A 16 -15.75 15.82 21.22
N LEU A 17 -16.65 15.95 22.21
CA LEU A 17 -17.73 16.93 22.24
C LEU A 17 -17.45 17.97 23.32
N GLY A 18 -17.93 19.22 23.11
CA GLY A 18 -17.74 20.33 24.05
C GLY A 18 -16.61 21.26 23.66
N SER A 19 -16.24 22.18 24.57
CA SER A 19 -15.25 23.23 24.33
C SER A 19 -13.82 22.85 24.70
N GLY A 20 -13.64 21.83 25.53
CA GLY A 20 -12.33 21.39 26.03
C GLY A 20 -11.66 20.35 25.14
N GLN A 21 -10.52 19.86 25.62
CA GLN A 21 -9.69 18.88 24.93
C GLN A 21 -9.74 17.51 25.62
N THR A 22 -9.63 16.46 24.81
CA THR A 22 -9.43 15.09 25.26
C THR A 22 -8.06 14.60 24.85
N LYS A 23 -7.24 14.21 25.81
CA LYS A 23 -5.94 13.59 25.57
C LYS A 23 -6.10 12.07 25.57
N VAL A 24 -5.73 11.43 24.45
CA VAL A 24 -5.55 9.99 24.37
C VAL A 24 -4.11 9.67 24.70
N VAL A 25 -3.87 8.82 25.67
CA VAL A 25 -2.55 8.43 26.14
C VAL A 25 -2.39 6.92 25.93
N TYR A 26 -1.31 6.52 25.29
CA TYR A 26 -0.97 5.11 25.16
C TYR A 26 -0.19 4.64 26.39
N ALA A 27 -0.60 3.49 26.95
CA ALA A 27 0.21 2.80 27.95
C ALA A 27 1.40 2.12 27.29
N THR A 28 2.58 2.17 27.92
CA THR A 28 3.77 1.43 27.51
C THR A 28 4.15 0.40 28.55
N LEU A 29 4.90 -0.64 28.18
CA LEU A 29 5.38 -1.69 29.11
C LEU A 29 6.26 -1.14 30.24
N GLU A 30 6.96 -0.03 30.03
CA GLU A 30 7.85 0.59 31.02
C GLU A 30 7.15 1.61 31.93
N GLY A 31 5.83 1.67 31.89
CA GLY A 31 5.06 2.67 32.65
C GLY A 31 5.20 4.10 32.15
N ARG A 32 5.94 4.34 31.09
CA ARG A 32 6.02 5.64 30.42
C ARG A 32 4.71 5.89 29.69
N ARG A 33 4.20 7.11 29.77
CA ARG A 33 3.00 7.53 29.03
C ARG A 33 3.44 8.25 27.76
N ASP A 34 3.14 7.66 26.60
CA ASP A 34 3.28 8.34 25.34
C ASP A 34 2.07 9.25 25.11
N PRO A 35 2.24 10.53 24.79
CA PRO A 35 1.13 11.48 24.60
C PRO A 35 0.36 11.24 23.32
N GLY A 36 0.09 10.07 22.86
CA GLY A 36 -0.82 9.70 21.78
C GLY A 36 -1.41 10.88 20.97
N GLN A 37 -2.73 11.05 21.01
CA GLN A 37 -3.44 12.10 20.26
C GLN A 37 -4.20 13.05 21.19
N THR A 38 -4.30 14.32 20.79
CA THR A 38 -5.18 15.30 21.43
C THR A 38 -6.38 15.55 20.52
N LEU A 39 -7.59 15.31 21.05
CA LEU A 39 -8.86 15.58 20.38
C LEU A 39 -9.47 16.85 20.93
N GLY A 40 -9.76 17.82 20.08
CA GLY A 40 -10.33 19.12 20.41
C GLY A 40 -10.00 20.15 19.35
N GLY A 41 -10.62 21.32 19.38
CA GLY A 41 -10.42 22.33 18.35
C GLY A 41 -10.81 21.82 16.96
N ILE A 42 -9.84 21.75 16.04
CA ILE A 42 -10.05 21.33 14.64
C ILE A 42 -10.16 19.80 14.55
N GLN A 43 -9.33 19.04 15.28
CA GLN A 43 -9.35 17.58 15.24
C GLN A 43 -10.20 17.00 16.35
N ARG A 44 -11.47 16.78 16.08
CA ARG A 44 -12.44 16.27 17.07
C ARG A 44 -12.72 14.78 16.96
N VAL A 45 -12.24 14.11 15.93
CA VAL A 45 -12.54 12.70 15.66
C VAL A 45 -11.25 11.89 15.56
N ALA A 46 -11.23 10.72 16.19
CA ALA A 46 -10.19 9.71 16.00
C ALA A 46 -10.82 8.36 15.63
N ASP A 47 -10.04 7.51 14.99
CA ASP A 47 -10.42 6.14 14.66
C ASP A 47 -9.95 5.20 15.78
N LEU A 48 -10.90 4.53 16.44
CA LEU A 48 -10.62 3.66 17.59
C LEU A 48 -9.74 2.44 17.24
N PRO A 49 -9.94 1.73 16.12
CA PRO A 49 -9.01 0.71 15.66
C PRO A 49 -7.59 1.24 15.43
N ALA A 50 -7.43 2.44 14.84
CA ALA A 50 -6.12 3.07 14.68
C ALA A 50 -5.41 3.29 16.01
N LEU A 51 -6.14 3.83 17.02
CA LEU A 51 -5.60 4.03 18.36
C LEU A 51 -5.15 2.72 19.01
N ARG A 52 -5.94 1.64 18.85
CA ARG A 52 -5.59 0.31 19.39
C ARG A 52 -4.36 -0.27 18.72
N ARG A 53 -4.28 -0.18 17.39
CA ARG A 53 -3.12 -0.66 16.61
C ARG A 53 -1.86 0.12 16.97
N ALA A 54 -1.94 1.44 17.06
CA ALA A 54 -0.83 2.30 17.47
C ALA A 54 -0.32 1.95 18.88
N ALA A 55 -1.23 1.65 19.82
CA ALA A 55 -0.85 1.20 21.15
C ALA A 55 -0.13 -0.16 21.11
N ILE A 56 -0.58 -1.11 20.30
CA ILE A 56 0.06 -2.42 20.14
C ILE A 56 1.45 -2.27 19.51
N ASP A 57 1.58 -1.47 18.46
CA ASP A 57 2.85 -1.23 17.78
C ASP A 57 3.89 -0.60 18.72
N ARG A 58 3.48 0.32 19.57
CA ARG A 58 4.35 0.93 20.59
C ARG A 58 4.74 -0.03 21.70
N LEU A 59 3.84 -0.92 22.11
CA LEU A 59 4.16 -1.96 23.08
C LEU A 59 5.15 -2.98 22.52
N ALA A 60 4.95 -3.40 21.28
CA ALA A 60 5.82 -4.34 20.60
C ALA A 60 7.17 -3.72 20.21
N ASN A 61 7.23 -2.41 20.01
CA ASN A 61 8.39 -1.62 19.57
C ASN A 61 9.13 -2.24 18.37
N ASN A 62 8.41 -2.82 17.43
CA ASN A 62 8.95 -3.60 16.33
C ASN A 62 8.62 -3.05 14.93
N TYR A 63 7.92 -1.90 14.87
CA TYR A 63 7.57 -1.26 13.62
C TYR A 63 7.63 0.28 13.73
N PRO A 64 8.15 1.02 12.71
CA PRO A 64 8.87 0.46 11.56
C PRO A 64 10.18 -0.22 11.96
N PRO A 65 10.61 -1.28 11.26
CA PRO A 65 11.88 -1.96 11.59
C PRO A 65 13.06 -1.01 11.35
N ALA A 66 14.03 -1.04 12.25
CA ALA A 66 15.25 -0.23 12.09
C ALA A 66 16.05 -0.64 10.83
N THR A 67 16.04 -1.93 10.53
CA THR A 67 16.64 -2.49 9.31
C THR A 67 15.56 -3.28 8.56
N PRO A 68 14.88 -2.70 7.59
CA PRO A 68 13.90 -3.41 6.78
C PRO A 68 14.56 -4.45 5.87
N ALA A 69 13.78 -5.42 5.45
CA ALA A 69 14.23 -6.39 4.46
C ALA A 69 14.56 -5.71 3.11
N THR A 70 15.43 -6.34 2.35
CA THR A 70 15.90 -5.82 1.07
C THR A 70 14.74 -5.74 0.06
N PRO A 71 14.58 -4.63 -0.68
CA PRO A 71 13.51 -4.45 -1.64
C PRO A 71 13.73 -5.29 -2.91
N LYS A 72 13.28 -6.53 -2.87
CA LYS A 72 13.34 -7.48 -3.99
C LYS A 72 12.19 -8.47 -3.95
N VAL A 73 11.92 -9.09 -5.07
CA VAL A 73 10.95 -10.18 -5.26
C VAL A 73 11.72 -11.43 -5.62
N ASP A 74 11.90 -12.36 -4.68
CA ASP A 74 12.73 -13.55 -4.90
C ASP A 74 12.15 -14.46 -5.99
N ARG A 75 10.81 -14.54 -6.12
CA ARG A 75 10.09 -15.29 -7.14
C ARG A 75 8.81 -14.56 -7.50
N GLY A 76 8.32 -14.79 -8.74
CA GLY A 76 7.09 -14.15 -9.21
C GLY A 76 7.31 -12.72 -9.73
N THR A 77 6.21 -12.00 -9.84
CA THR A 77 6.19 -10.65 -10.43
C THR A 77 5.28 -9.73 -9.62
N LEU A 78 5.68 -8.49 -9.39
CA LEU A 78 4.77 -7.44 -8.92
C LEU A 78 4.40 -6.51 -10.08
N VAL A 79 3.12 -6.06 -10.06
CA VAL A 79 2.59 -5.05 -10.99
C VAL A 79 1.95 -3.94 -10.16
N ILE A 80 2.64 -2.82 -10.01
CA ILE A 80 2.28 -1.76 -9.08
C ILE A 80 1.86 -0.52 -9.87
N VAL A 81 0.55 -0.19 -9.87
CA VAL A 81 -0.05 0.84 -10.73
C VAL A 81 -0.41 2.08 -9.94
N GLY A 82 0.05 3.25 -10.36
CA GLY A 82 -0.16 4.54 -9.68
C GLY A 82 -1.60 5.05 -9.65
N GLY A 83 -2.52 4.42 -10.36
CA GLY A 83 -3.93 4.82 -10.42
C GLY A 83 -4.26 5.66 -11.65
N GLY A 84 -5.47 6.26 -11.68
CA GLY A 84 -5.92 7.10 -12.80
C GLY A 84 -6.12 6.35 -14.13
N GLY A 85 -6.18 5.03 -14.08
CA GLY A 85 -6.18 4.10 -15.21
C GLY A 85 -4.96 3.18 -15.19
N THR A 86 -4.95 2.19 -16.08
CA THR A 86 -3.82 1.27 -16.28
C THR A 86 -3.13 1.55 -17.62
N PRO A 87 -1.79 1.43 -17.70
CA PRO A 87 -1.09 1.50 -18.97
C PRO A 87 -1.67 0.53 -20.01
N PRO A 88 -1.74 0.92 -21.29
CA PRO A 88 -2.23 0.06 -22.36
C PRO A 88 -1.51 -1.31 -22.37
N GLY A 89 -2.27 -2.39 -22.52
CA GLY A 89 -1.73 -3.76 -22.56
C GLY A 89 -1.26 -4.33 -21.23
N LEU A 90 -1.18 -3.54 -20.15
CA LEU A 90 -0.66 -4.02 -18.86
C LEU A 90 -1.51 -5.13 -18.26
N MET A 91 -2.84 -5.04 -18.36
CA MET A 91 -3.73 -6.08 -17.82
C MET A 91 -3.61 -7.39 -18.62
N GLN A 92 -3.34 -7.32 -19.92
CA GLN A 92 -3.02 -8.49 -20.72
C GLN A 92 -1.71 -9.14 -20.26
N LYS A 93 -0.64 -8.33 -20.07
CA LYS A 93 0.63 -8.83 -19.50
C LYS A 93 0.43 -9.44 -18.10
N PHE A 94 -0.45 -8.86 -17.28
CA PHE A 94 -0.76 -9.43 -15.97
C PHE A 94 -1.33 -10.85 -16.08
N VAL A 95 -2.28 -11.07 -17.01
CA VAL A 95 -2.83 -12.42 -17.27
C VAL A 95 -1.74 -13.37 -17.78
N GLU A 96 -0.86 -12.91 -18.65
CA GLU A 96 0.30 -13.69 -19.14
C GLU A 96 1.23 -14.09 -17.98
N PHE A 97 1.55 -13.17 -17.06
CA PHE A 97 2.34 -13.47 -15.87
C PHE A 97 1.64 -14.43 -14.91
N ALA A 98 0.30 -14.41 -14.88
CA ALA A 98 -0.50 -15.34 -14.11
C ALA A 98 -0.64 -16.74 -14.76
N GLY A 99 -0.04 -16.97 -15.94
CA GLY A 99 -0.12 -18.25 -16.65
C GLY A 99 -1.03 -18.27 -17.89
N GLY A 100 -1.46 -17.11 -18.37
CA GLY A 100 -2.26 -16.97 -19.58
C GLY A 100 -3.62 -17.68 -19.46
N LYS A 101 -3.87 -18.63 -20.33
CA LYS A 101 -5.11 -19.42 -20.37
C LYS A 101 -5.33 -20.33 -19.15
N GLU A 102 -4.28 -20.60 -18.39
CA GLU A 102 -4.36 -21.38 -17.15
C GLU A 102 -4.42 -20.48 -15.89
N ALA A 103 -4.45 -19.16 -16.07
CA ALA A 103 -4.46 -18.20 -14.96
C ALA A 103 -5.68 -18.38 -14.06
N VAL A 104 -5.43 -18.50 -12.76
CA VAL A 104 -6.41 -18.42 -11.67
C VAL A 104 -6.17 -17.13 -10.92
N ILE A 105 -7.09 -16.15 -11.06
CA ILE A 105 -6.90 -14.82 -10.53
C ILE A 105 -7.90 -14.52 -9.41
N ALA A 106 -7.39 -14.11 -8.24
CA ALA A 106 -8.20 -13.59 -7.15
C ALA A 106 -8.17 -12.06 -7.17
N VAL A 107 -9.36 -11.44 -7.21
CA VAL A 107 -9.55 -9.99 -7.23
C VAL A 107 -10.11 -9.54 -5.89
N LEU A 108 -9.48 -8.53 -5.29
CA LEU A 108 -9.82 -7.99 -3.97
C LEU A 108 -10.35 -6.55 -4.09
N PRO A 109 -11.66 -6.33 -4.29
CA PRO A 109 -12.24 -4.98 -4.44
C PRO A 109 -12.52 -4.29 -3.10
N ILE A 110 -12.16 -4.89 -1.98
CA ILE A 110 -12.60 -4.51 -0.62
C ILE A 110 -12.18 -3.11 -0.17
N SER A 111 -11.20 -2.50 -0.85
CA SER A 111 -10.81 -1.09 -0.63
C SER A 111 -11.86 -0.08 -1.08
N MET A 112 -12.80 -0.47 -1.94
CA MET A 112 -13.89 0.38 -2.44
C MET A 112 -14.90 0.71 -1.31
N PRO A 113 -15.67 1.83 -1.46
CA PRO A 113 -16.78 2.13 -0.54
C PRO A 113 -17.87 1.05 -0.55
N ASP A 114 -18.71 1.07 0.49
CA ASP A 114 -19.94 0.26 0.53
C ASP A 114 -21.10 0.98 -0.17
N PRO A 115 -22.00 0.23 -0.85
CA PRO A 115 -21.90 -1.20 -1.15
C PRO A 115 -20.86 -1.46 -2.25
N LEU A 116 -20.26 -2.65 -2.25
CA LEU A 116 -19.46 -3.07 -3.42
C LEU A 116 -20.32 -3.14 -4.67
N PRO A 117 -19.80 -2.77 -5.84
CA PRO A 117 -20.56 -2.91 -7.07
C PRO A 117 -20.89 -4.39 -7.33
N PRO A 118 -22.05 -4.70 -7.92
CA PRO A 118 -22.48 -6.07 -8.16
C PRO A 118 -21.55 -6.82 -9.15
N LYS A 119 -20.78 -6.07 -9.95
CA LYS A 119 -19.76 -6.58 -10.85
C LYS A 119 -18.47 -5.80 -10.64
N ASP A 120 -17.38 -6.49 -10.43
CA ASP A 120 -16.06 -5.87 -10.36
C ASP A 120 -15.45 -5.73 -11.75
N GLY A 121 -15.06 -4.50 -12.11
CA GLY A 121 -14.56 -4.18 -13.45
C GLY A 121 -13.23 -4.88 -13.78
N ALA A 122 -12.34 -5.09 -12.79
CA ALA A 122 -11.09 -5.81 -13.01
C ALA A 122 -11.36 -7.31 -13.22
N ALA A 123 -12.27 -7.90 -12.43
CA ALA A 123 -12.66 -9.29 -12.60
C ALA A 123 -13.28 -9.55 -13.98
N GLU A 124 -14.19 -8.66 -14.43
CA GLU A 124 -14.77 -8.75 -15.77
C GLU A 124 -13.71 -8.64 -16.87
N LEU A 125 -12.76 -7.72 -16.69
CA LEU A 125 -11.66 -7.55 -17.64
C LEU A 125 -10.77 -8.80 -17.71
N PHE A 126 -10.37 -9.38 -16.59
CA PHE A 126 -9.55 -10.60 -16.58
C PHE A 126 -10.26 -11.78 -17.25
N ARG A 127 -11.58 -11.94 -17.05
CA ARG A 127 -12.37 -12.94 -17.77
C ARG A 127 -12.35 -12.71 -19.29
N LYS A 128 -12.52 -11.47 -19.73
CA LYS A 128 -12.45 -11.08 -21.15
C LYS A 128 -11.06 -11.32 -21.76
N LEU A 129 -9.99 -11.16 -20.95
CA LEU A 129 -8.62 -11.40 -21.34
C LEU A 129 -8.24 -12.89 -21.34
N GLY A 130 -9.18 -13.79 -21.01
CA GLY A 130 -9.02 -15.23 -21.16
C GLY A 130 -8.39 -15.94 -19.96
N ALA A 131 -8.42 -15.34 -18.75
CA ALA A 131 -8.07 -16.07 -17.54
C ALA A 131 -9.03 -17.26 -17.33
N LYS A 132 -8.49 -18.40 -16.90
CA LYS A 132 -9.26 -19.67 -16.68
C LYS A 132 -10.31 -19.52 -15.59
N GLU A 133 -9.91 -18.95 -14.46
CA GLU A 133 -10.79 -18.71 -13.32
C GLU A 133 -10.53 -17.28 -12.78
N VAL A 134 -11.63 -16.61 -12.40
CA VAL A 134 -11.54 -15.30 -11.74
C VAL A 134 -12.50 -15.28 -10.56
N HIS A 135 -11.93 -15.19 -9.37
CA HIS A 135 -12.64 -15.17 -8.09
C HIS A 135 -12.62 -13.75 -7.49
N VAL A 136 -13.74 -13.31 -6.95
CA VAL A 136 -13.83 -12.01 -6.26
C VAL A 136 -13.89 -12.27 -4.76
N LEU A 137 -12.83 -11.87 -4.04
CA LEU A 137 -12.73 -12.01 -2.59
C LEU A 137 -13.23 -10.71 -1.93
N ALA A 138 -14.51 -10.69 -1.54
CA ALA A 138 -15.22 -9.51 -1.07
C ALA A 138 -15.26 -9.37 0.47
N GLY A 139 -14.65 -10.29 1.22
CA GLY A 139 -14.62 -10.29 2.69
C GLY A 139 -13.88 -9.07 3.24
N ARG A 140 -14.48 -8.39 4.23
CA ARG A 140 -13.95 -7.14 4.83
C ARG A 140 -13.60 -7.25 6.30
N THR A 141 -13.69 -8.42 6.85
CA THR A 141 -13.33 -8.71 8.25
C THR A 141 -12.46 -9.95 8.31
N PRO A 142 -11.61 -10.11 9.33
CA PRO A 142 -10.83 -11.33 9.50
C PRO A 142 -11.68 -12.60 9.42
N ALA A 143 -12.82 -12.63 10.09
CA ALA A 143 -13.72 -13.78 10.06
C ALA A 143 -14.26 -14.11 8.65
N ALA A 144 -14.44 -13.10 7.79
CA ALA A 144 -14.92 -13.30 6.42
C ALA A 144 -13.84 -13.74 5.44
N VAL A 145 -12.57 -13.59 5.78
CA VAL A 145 -11.44 -13.96 4.91
C VAL A 145 -10.70 -15.20 5.39
N GLU A 146 -10.87 -15.59 6.65
CA GLU A 146 -10.29 -16.79 7.27
C GLU A 146 -11.22 -18.01 7.12
N THR A 147 -11.60 -18.35 5.89
CA THR A 147 -12.48 -19.47 5.60
C THR A 147 -11.83 -20.46 4.64
N PRO A 148 -12.22 -21.77 4.70
CA PRO A 148 -11.69 -22.78 3.79
C PRO A 148 -11.88 -22.43 2.31
N GLU A 149 -12.98 -21.78 1.95
CA GLU A 149 -13.28 -21.38 0.57
C GLU A 149 -12.32 -20.31 0.07
N VAL A 150 -11.99 -19.31 0.91
CA VAL A 150 -11.00 -18.28 0.60
C VAL A 150 -9.60 -18.89 0.49
N TRP A 151 -9.26 -19.79 1.41
CA TRP A 151 -7.97 -20.48 1.39
C TRP A 151 -7.78 -21.35 0.15
N ASP A 152 -8.80 -22.11 -0.25
CA ASP A 152 -8.76 -22.92 -1.50
C ASP A 152 -8.47 -22.03 -2.71
N VAL A 153 -9.15 -20.90 -2.84
CA VAL A 153 -8.88 -19.94 -3.92
C VAL A 153 -7.45 -19.44 -3.87
N LEU A 154 -6.94 -19.02 -2.70
CA LEU A 154 -5.58 -18.47 -2.56
C LEU A 154 -4.50 -19.53 -2.79
N ASP A 155 -4.73 -20.78 -2.41
CA ASP A 155 -3.80 -21.89 -2.65
C ASP A 155 -3.65 -22.23 -4.13
N ARG A 156 -4.72 -22.06 -4.93
CA ARG A 156 -4.72 -22.28 -6.38
C ARG A 156 -4.40 -21.03 -7.21
N ALA A 157 -4.53 -19.85 -6.62
CA ALA A 157 -4.30 -18.59 -7.33
C ALA A 157 -2.88 -18.50 -7.89
N THR A 158 -2.80 -18.07 -9.14
CA THR A 158 -1.57 -17.70 -9.85
C THR A 158 -1.45 -16.19 -10.03
N GLY A 159 -2.52 -15.44 -9.77
CA GLY A 159 -2.54 -13.99 -9.78
C GLY A 159 -3.42 -13.41 -8.67
N LEU A 160 -2.97 -12.29 -8.06
CA LEU A 160 -3.74 -11.50 -7.10
C LEU A 160 -3.85 -10.07 -7.62
N TRP A 161 -5.06 -9.49 -7.58
CA TRP A 161 -5.27 -8.09 -7.96
C TRP A 161 -5.96 -7.31 -6.86
N PHE A 162 -5.26 -6.34 -6.29
CA PHE A 162 -5.78 -5.41 -5.28
C PHE A 162 -6.42 -4.19 -5.96
N GLY A 163 -7.70 -3.97 -5.71
CA GLY A 163 -8.45 -2.84 -6.26
C GLY A 163 -8.06 -1.48 -5.68
N GLY A 164 -8.48 -0.41 -6.35
CA GLY A 164 -8.34 0.97 -5.85
C GLY A 164 -9.41 1.34 -4.81
N GLY A 165 -9.12 2.34 -3.98
CA GLY A 165 -10.02 2.84 -2.94
C GLY A 165 -9.26 3.28 -1.68
N ARG A 166 -9.54 2.66 -0.54
CA ARG A 166 -8.91 2.97 0.75
C ARG A 166 -8.13 1.77 1.29
N GLN A 167 -6.82 1.90 1.33
CA GLN A 167 -5.89 0.81 1.67
C GLN A 167 -6.03 0.28 3.12
N TRP A 168 -6.46 1.08 4.07
CA TRP A 168 -6.72 0.63 5.44
C TRP A 168 -7.72 -0.53 5.53
N ARG A 169 -8.65 -0.64 4.56
CA ARG A 169 -9.63 -1.74 4.53
C ARG A 169 -8.99 -3.09 4.25
N PHE A 170 -7.91 -3.13 3.47
CA PHE A 170 -7.11 -4.34 3.29
C PHE A 170 -6.48 -4.76 4.63
N VAL A 171 -5.90 -3.79 5.36
CA VAL A 171 -5.28 -4.04 6.67
C VAL A 171 -6.31 -4.57 7.66
N ASP A 172 -7.49 -3.95 7.77
CA ASP A 172 -8.55 -4.40 8.68
C ASP A 172 -9.03 -5.83 8.40
N ALA A 173 -9.01 -6.26 7.13
CA ALA A 173 -9.48 -7.57 6.74
C ALA A 173 -8.39 -8.66 6.83
N TYR A 174 -7.15 -8.36 6.46
CA TYR A 174 -6.14 -9.39 6.19
C TYR A 174 -4.90 -9.35 7.08
N GLU A 175 -4.62 -8.24 7.80
CA GLU A 175 -3.44 -8.19 8.66
C GLU A 175 -3.46 -9.30 9.71
N ALA A 176 -2.31 -9.97 9.90
CA ALA A 176 -2.11 -11.08 10.83
C ALA A 176 -3.00 -12.32 10.57
N THR A 177 -3.52 -12.51 9.35
CA THR A 177 -4.34 -13.66 8.95
C THR A 177 -3.53 -14.73 8.22
N GLU A 178 -4.03 -15.97 8.21
CA GLU A 178 -3.48 -17.04 7.37
C GLU A 178 -3.68 -16.73 5.88
N SER A 179 -4.80 -16.09 5.53
CA SER A 179 -5.07 -15.65 4.17
C SER A 179 -3.99 -14.71 3.63
N LEU A 180 -3.44 -13.79 4.44
CA LEU A 180 -2.32 -12.95 4.00
C LEU A 180 -1.05 -13.78 3.74
N LYS A 181 -0.76 -14.78 4.57
CA LYS A 181 0.37 -15.70 4.32
C LYS A 181 0.19 -16.47 3.01
N LYS A 182 -1.01 -16.94 2.74
CA LYS A 182 -1.34 -17.62 1.47
C LYS A 182 -1.21 -16.69 0.26
N MET A 183 -1.53 -15.40 0.40
CA MET A 183 -1.27 -14.39 -0.64
C MET A 183 0.24 -14.26 -0.94
N HIS A 184 1.10 -14.23 0.08
CA HIS A 184 2.55 -14.29 -0.13
C HIS A 184 2.96 -15.59 -0.84
N GLY A 185 2.29 -16.69 -0.54
CA GLY A 185 2.48 -17.98 -1.22
C GLY A 185 2.30 -17.89 -2.73
N VAL A 186 1.43 -17.01 -3.24
CA VAL A 186 1.25 -16.82 -4.70
C VAL A 186 2.55 -16.36 -5.35
N LEU A 187 3.24 -15.34 -4.78
CA LEU A 187 4.56 -14.93 -5.27
C LEU A 187 5.61 -16.03 -5.13
N GLN A 188 5.66 -16.72 -3.99
CA GLN A 188 6.62 -17.78 -3.72
C GLN A 188 6.50 -18.95 -4.72
N ARG A 189 5.30 -19.21 -5.24
CA ARG A 189 5.04 -20.19 -6.31
C ARG A 189 5.36 -19.66 -7.72
N GLY A 190 5.78 -18.39 -7.85
CA GLY A 190 6.15 -17.75 -9.12
C GLY A 190 4.98 -17.02 -9.80
N GLY A 191 3.86 -16.81 -9.10
CA GLY A 191 2.70 -16.07 -9.60
C GLY A 191 2.91 -14.56 -9.64
N VAL A 192 1.84 -13.81 -9.90
CA VAL A 192 1.86 -12.36 -10.00
C VAL A 192 0.95 -11.71 -8.96
N VAL A 193 1.44 -10.67 -8.30
CA VAL A 193 0.64 -9.80 -7.44
C VAL A 193 0.61 -8.41 -8.05
N GLY A 194 -0.58 -7.83 -8.19
CA GLY A 194 -0.71 -6.50 -8.71
C GLY A 194 -1.84 -5.72 -8.07
N GLY A 195 -1.88 -4.43 -8.36
CA GLY A 195 -2.94 -3.57 -7.86
C GLY A 195 -2.75 -2.13 -8.28
N SER A 196 -3.85 -1.38 -8.18
CA SER A 196 -3.91 0.01 -8.60
C SER A 196 -4.32 0.93 -7.44
N SER A 197 -3.73 2.12 -7.37
CA SER A 197 -4.03 3.12 -6.36
C SER A 197 -3.83 2.57 -4.93
N ALA A 198 -4.87 2.37 -4.13
CA ALA A 198 -4.77 1.71 -2.81
C ALA A 198 -4.11 0.32 -2.92
N GLY A 199 -4.39 -0.41 -4.01
CA GLY A 199 -3.79 -1.69 -4.32
C GLY A 199 -2.30 -1.62 -4.71
N ALA A 200 -1.80 -0.46 -5.13
CA ALA A 200 -0.37 -0.22 -5.26
C ALA A 200 0.29 -0.04 -3.89
N THR A 201 -0.27 0.86 -3.08
CA THR A 201 0.30 1.22 -1.77
C THR A 201 0.38 0.01 -0.83
N ILE A 202 -0.63 -0.87 -0.84
CA ILE A 202 -0.64 -2.05 0.05
C ILE A 202 0.49 -3.05 -0.24
N GLN A 203 1.11 -3.00 -1.43
CA GLN A 203 2.21 -3.89 -1.80
C GLN A 203 3.56 -3.51 -1.18
N GLY A 204 3.72 -2.27 -0.70
CA GLY A 204 4.92 -1.84 0.01
C GLY A 204 5.03 -2.42 1.41
N ASP A 205 6.03 -1.95 2.15
CA ASP A 205 6.23 -2.25 3.57
C ASP A 205 5.55 -1.18 4.43
N TYR A 206 5.89 0.10 4.21
CA TYR A 206 5.22 1.21 4.87
C TYR A 206 3.90 1.58 4.16
N LEU A 207 2.80 1.62 4.91
CA LEU A 207 1.48 1.96 4.37
C LEU A 207 1.27 3.48 4.32
N ALA A 208 1.69 4.11 3.23
CA ALA A 208 1.39 5.51 3.00
C ALA A 208 -0.13 5.77 2.97
N ARG A 209 -0.59 6.84 3.63
CA ARG A 209 -2.00 7.29 3.61
C ARG A 209 -3.02 6.25 4.09
N GLY A 210 -2.59 5.39 5.04
CA GLY A 210 -3.44 4.35 5.62
C GLY A 210 -4.56 4.86 6.52
N HIS A 211 -4.67 6.17 6.79
CA HIS A 211 -5.61 6.71 7.77
C HIS A 211 -7.08 6.56 7.34
N PRO A 212 -7.96 5.98 8.19
CA PRO A 212 -9.37 5.77 7.85
C PRO A 212 -10.15 7.06 7.60
N LEU A 213 -9.83 8.15 8.31
CA LEU A 213 -10.53 9.43 8.21
C LEU A 213 -10.14 10.26 6.97
N GLY A 214 -9.04 9.93 6.28
CA GLY A 214 -8.69 10.67 5.06
C GLY A 214 -7.36 10.26 4.42
N PRO A 215 -7.21 10.45 3.09
CA PRO A 215 -5.98 10.13 2.38
C PRO A 215 -4.91 11.24 2.49
N HIS A 216 -5.23 12.36 3.12
CA HIS A 216 -4.33 13.50 3.32
C HIS A 216 -3.31 13.26 4.43
N ILE A 217 -3.55 12.29 5.31
CA ILE A 217 -2.62 11.91 6.37
C ILE A 217 -1.65 10.87 5.81
N MET A 218 -0.40 11.30 5.58
CA MET A 218 0.64 10.44 4.98
C MET A 218 1.07 9.33 5.93
N MET A 219 1.35 9.67 7.18
CA MET A 219 1.78 8.77 8.25
C MET A 219 0.63 8.61 9.24
N ALA A 220 0.06 7.42 9.30
CA ALA A 220 -1.14 7.13 10.06
C ALA A 220 -0.84 6.14 11.19
N ASP A 221 -0.67 6.64 12.41
CA ASP A 221 -0.46 5.81 13.59
C ASP A 221 -1.45 4.64 13.62
N GLY A 222 -0.93 3.41 13.74
CA GLY A 222 -1.73 2.17 13.74
C GLY A 222 -2.14 1.65 12.35
N TYR A 223 -1.84 2.40 11.28
CA TYR A 223 -2.00 1.96 9.89
C TYR A 223 -0.72 2.25 9.09
N GLU A 224 0.42 1.94 9.66
CA GLU A 224 1.73 2.15 9.05
C GLU A 224 2.26 0.89 8.34
N ARG A 225 1.73 -0.29 8.68
CA ARG A 225 2.13 -1.56 8.05
C ARG A 225 1.29 -1.85 6.82
N ALA A 226 1.95 -2.07 5.70
CA ALA A 226 1.37 -2.65 4.50
C ALA A 226 1.61 -4.17 4.46
N PHE A 227 1.42 -4.81 3.31
CA PHE A 227 1.55 -6.26 3.19
C PHE A 227 2.95 -6.74 2.82
N SER A 228 3.88 -5.85 2.59
CA SER A 228 5.30 -6.17 2.37
C SER A 228 5.58 -7.16 1.22
N PHE A 229 4.80 -7.10 0.13
CA PHE A 229 5.13 -7.84 -1.09
C PHE A 229 6.42 -7.28 -1.73
N LEU A 230 6.67 -5.98 -1.61
CA LEU A 230 7.94 -5.33 -1.89
C LEU A 230 8.50 -4.76 -0.58
N PRO A 231 9.26 -5.55 0.18
CA PRO A 231 9.75 -5.14 1.49
C PRO A 231 10.68 -3.93 1.40
N GLY A 232 10.86 -3.23 2.51
CA GLY A 232 11.75 -2.07 2.61
C GLY A 232 11.35 -0.86 1.78
N THR A 233 10.09 -0.78 1.31
CA THR A 233 9.59 0.32 0.48
C THR A 233 8.39 1.02 1.09
N ALA A 234 8.25 2.31 0.77
CA ALA A 234 7.03 3.09 0.97
C ALA A 234 6.49 3.52 -0.41
N ILE A 235 5.30 3.04 -0.78
CA ILE A 235 4.72 3.28 -2.10
C ILE A 235 3.58 4.27 -1.98
N ASP A 236 3.64 5.39 -2.72
CA ASP A 236 2.55 6.35 -2.87
C ASP A 236 2.12 6.44 -4.35
N GLN A 237 0.86 6.71 -4.58
CA GLN A 237 0.18 6.66 -5.88
C GLN A 237 -0.47 7.99 -6.24
N HIS A 238 -0.90 8.18 -7.51
CA HIS A 238 -1.39 9.49 -8.03
C HIS A 238 -0.40 10.62 -7.71
N PHE A 239 0.88 10.34 -7.85
CA PHE A 239 1.93 11.05 -7.13
C PHE A 239 2.02 12.52 -7.53
N THR A 240 2.40 12.82 -8.77
CA THR A 240 2.51 14.19 -9.27
C THR A 240 1.13 14.85 -9.38
N GLN A 241 0.10 14.09 -9.82
CA GLN A 241 -1.24 14.61 -10.03
C GLN A 241 -1.89 15.14 -8.74
N ARG A 242 -1.46 14.62 -7.58
CA ARG A 242 -1.92 15.07 -6.26
C ARG A 242 -0.83 15.82 -5.46
N LYS A 243 0.27 16.21 -6.10
CA LYS A 243 1.36 17.02 -5.50
C LYS A 243 1.92 16.40 -4.21
N ARG A 244 2.30 15.11 -4.26
CA ARG A 244 2.65 14.31 -3.07
C ARG A 244 4.13 14.27 -2.71
N SER A 245 4.97 15.00 -3.44
CA SER A 245 6.42 15.00 -3.25
C SER A 245 6.85 15.38 -1.84
N ASP A 246 6.29 16.47 -1.30
CA ASP A 246 6.65 16.96 0.03
C ASP A 246 6.24 15.99 1.15
N ASP A 247 5.13 15.27 0.95
CA ASP A 247 4.69 14.26 1.90
C ASP A 247 5.65 13.06 1.91
N MET A 248 6.13 12.63 0.73
CA MET A 248 7.12 11.56 0.63
C MET A 248 8.46 11.98 1.22
N LEU A 249 8.90 13.21 0.99
CA LEU A 249 10.11 13.75 1.62
C LEU A 249 10.02 13.68 3.15
N ARG A 250 8.93 14.15 3.74
CA ARG A 250 8.69 14.05 5.20
C ARG A 250 8.68 12.62 5.71
N LEU A 251 8.13 11.69 4.93
CA LEU A 251 8.17 10.27 5.27
C LEU A 251 9.61 9.74 5.27
N MET A 252 10.41 10.09 4.26
CA MET A 252 11.81 9.67 4.16
C MET A 252 12.70 10.32 5.23
N GLU A 253 12.42 11.54 5.63
CA GLU A 253 13.09 12.19 6.78
C GLU A 253 12.80 11.45 8.09
N ARG A 254 11.55 11.01 8.28
CA ARG A 254 11.12 10.29 9.48
C ARG A 254 11.61 8.85 9.51
N TYR A 255 11.62 8.17 8.36
CA TYR A 255 11.94 6.75 8.21
C TYR A 255 12.96 6.52 7.08
N PRO A 256 14.21 6.99 7.26
CA PRO A 256 15.24 6.97 6.22
C PRO A 256 15.67 5.57 5.77
N GLN A 257 15.31 4.54 6.50
CA GLN A 257 15.61 3.15 6.17
C GLN A 257 14.80 2.61 4.97
N PHE A 258 13.66 3.22 4.65
CA PHE A 258 12.84 2.82 3.50
C PHE A 258 13.32 3.44 2.18
N LEU A 259 12.92 2.82 1.08
CA LEU A 259 12.97 3.38 -0.27
C LEU A 259 11.60 3.93 -0.64
N GLY A 260 11.50 5.23 -0.90
CA GLY A 260 10.24 5.86 -1.32
C GLY A 260 9.99 5.69 -2.81
N LEU A 261 8.79 5.25 -3.19
CA LEU A 261 8.36 5.09 -4.58
C LEU A 261 7.07 5.85 -4.82
N GLY A 262 7.15 6.99 -5.52
CA GLY A 262 6.00 7.76 -5.98
C GLY A 262 5.64 7.38 -7.41
N ILE A 263 4.42 6.88 -7.65
CA ILE A 263 3.99 6.41 -8.97
C ILE A 263 2.88 7.30 -9.49
N ASP A 264 3.10 7.88 -10.67
CA ASP A 264 2.14 8.75 -11.35
C ASP A 264 0.92 7.99 -11.88
N GLU A 265 -0.17 8.72 -12.15
CA GLU A 265 -1.35 8.14 -12.81
C GLU A 265 -1.01 7.56 -14.18
N THR A 266 -1.73 6.52 -14.60
CA THR A 266 -1.51 5.78 -15.87
C THR A 266 -0.07 5.27 -16.07
N THR A 267 0.65 5.09 -14.99
CA THR A 267 2.03 4.59 -14.93
C THR A 267 2.10 3.43 -13.93
N ALA A 268 3.01 2.51 -14.17
CA ALA A 268 3.23 1.37 -13.30
C ALA A 268 4.70 0.99 -13.25
N ILE A 269 5.08 0.21 -12.24
CA ILE A 269 6.32 -0.57 -12.25
C ILE A 269 6.02 -2.05 -12.30
N ILE A 270 6.79 -2.78 -13.08
CA ILE A 270 6.84 -4.24 -13.08
C ILE A 270 8.12 -4.64 -12.36
N VAL A 271 8.01 -5.39 -11.27
CA VAL A 271 9.16 -5.78 -10.46
C VAL A 271 9.41 -7.28 -10.56
N ARG A 272 10.63 -7.66 -10.92
CA ARG A 272 11.13 -9.04 -10.92
C ARG A 272 12.54 -9.07 -10.35
N GLY A 273 12.79 -9.93 -9.39
CA GLY A 273 14.04 -9.87 -8.65
C GLY A 273 14.23 -8.52 -7.98
N SER A 274 15.35 -7.87 -8.23
CA SER A 274 15.64 -6.49 -7.78
C SER A 274 15.28 -5.42 -8.81
N ILE A 275 14.81 -5.79 -10.00
CA ILE A 275 14.65 -4.85 -11.10
C ILE A 275 13.20 -4.37 -11.19
N ALA A 276 13.03 -3.05 -11.14
CA ALA A 276 11.80 -2.35 -11.42
C ALA A 276 11.86 -1.73 -12.82
N GLU A 277 10.95 -2.10 -13.70
CA GLU A 277 10.77 -1.54 -15.04
C GLU A 277 9.57 -0.62 -15.06
N VAL A 278 9.74 0.60 -15.53
CA VAL A 278 8.67 1.60 -15.65
C VAL A 278 7.90 1.40 -16.95
N VAL A 279 6.57 1.31 -16.84
CA VAL A 279 5.66 1.21 -17.99
C VAL A 279 4.54 2.22 -17.87
N GLY A 280 4.14 2.84 -18.98
CA GLY A 280 3.00 3.76 -19.03
C GLY A 280 3.39 5.19 -19.37
N LYS A 281 2.50 6.14 -19.09
CA LYS A 281 2.52 7.47 -19.73
C LYS A 281 3.41 8.50 -19.02
N HIS A 282 3.58 8.37 -17.71
CA HIS A 282 4.25 9.38 -16.87
C HIS A 282 5.49 8.79 -16.19
N HIS A 283 5.77 9.21 -14.95
CA HIS A 283 7.03 8.92 -14.28
C HIS A 283 6.84 8.10 -12.99
N VAL A 284 7.94 7.50 -12.58
CA VAL A 284 8.13 6.98 -11.23
C VAL A 284 9.21 7.80 -10.55
N HIS A 285 8.93 8.23 -9.32
CA HIS A 285 9.81 9.05 -8.50
C HIS A 285 10.39 8.18 -7.39
N VAL A 286 11.70 8.01 -7.39
CA VAL A 286 12.43 7.22 -6.38
C VAL A 286 13.08 8.18 -5.39
N PHE A 287 12.82 7.99 -4.10
CA PHE A 287 13.40 8.75 -2.99
C PHE A 287 14.32 7.85 -2.18
N ASP A 288 15.60 8.17 -2.15
CA ASP A 288 16.65 7.36 -1.49
C ASP A 288 17.50 8.23 -0.56
N THR A 289 17.46 7.96 0.73
CA THR A 289 18.27 8.68 1.72
C THR A 289 19.76 8.39 1.64
N ARG A 290 20.18 7.29 0.99
CA ARG A 290 21.60 7.01 0.72
C ARG A 290 22.20 7.95 -0.33
N ARG A 291 21.36 8.69 -1.04
CA ARG A 291 21.73 9.70 -2.03
C ARG A 291 21.22 11.04 -1.56
N ALA A 292 21.90 11.65 -0.59
CA ALA A 292 21.56 12.99 -0.16
C ALA A 292 21.83 14.00 -1.29
N ALA A 293 20.88 14.89 -1.54
CA ALA A 293 21.12 16.07 -2.33
C ALA A 293 22.04 17.05 -1.58
N PRO A 294 22.64 18.05 -2.24
CA PRO A 294 23.51 19.03 -1.58
C PRO A 294 22.85 19.78 -0.40
N ASP A 295 21.53 19.89 -0.41
CA ASP A 295 20.73 20.49 0.67
C ASP A 295 20.39 19.52 1.83
N GLY A 296 20.94 18.30 1.80
CA GLY A 296 20.75 17.28 2.83
C GLY A 296 19.43 16.51 2.74
N LYS A 297 18.57 16.80 1.75
CA LYS A 297 17.32 16.06 1.54
C LYS A 297 17.56 14.71 0.88
N PRO A 298 16.62 13.75 0.99
CA PRO A 298 16.70 12.50 0.25
C PRO A 298 16.89 12.74 -1.24
N GLY A 299 17.85 12.03 -1.86
CA GLY A 299 18.05 12.10 -3.29
C GLY A 299 16.81 11.61 -4.04
N GLN A 300 16.36 12.37 -5.00
CA GLN A 300 15.24 12.00 -5.87
C GLN A 300 15.74 11.65 -7.26
N VAL A 301 15.27 10.52 -7.78
CA VAL A 301 15.47 10.13 -9.18
C VAL A 301 14.10 10.01 -9.84
N VAL A 302 13.94 10.64 -11.02
CA VAL A 302 12.72 10.56 -11.82
C VAL A 302 12.97 9.61 -12.99
N LEU A 303 12.16 8.56 -13.07
CA LEU A 303 12.28 7.48 -14.04
C LEU A 303 11.17 7.61 -15.08
N PRO A 304 11.49 7.81 -16.38
CA PRO A 304 10.50 7.82 -17.45
C PRO A 304 10.08 6.39 -17.85
N GLU A 305 9.09 6.28 -18.75
CA GLU A 305 8.70 5.02 -19.37
C GLU A 305 9.91 4.29 -19.96
N GLY A 306 9.96 2.97 -19.78
CA GLY A 306 11.04 2.10 -20.24
C GLY A 306 12.31 2.13 -19.38
N ALA A 307 12.40 3.03 -18.40
CA ALA A 307 13.54 3.03 -17.48
C ALA A 307 13.56 1.79 -16.61
N LYS A 308 14.75 1.28 -16.30
CA LYS A 308 14.97 0.19 -15.35
C LYS A 308 15.80 0.67 -14.16
N TYR A 309 15.36 0.30 -12.99
CA TYR A 309 16.00 0.66 -11.73
C TYR A 309 16.26 -0.59 -10.88
N ASP A 310 17.49 -0.73 -10.38
CA ASP A 310 17.83 -1.77 -9.42
C ASP A 310 17.49 -1.27 -8.01
N LEU A 311 16.50 -1.91 -7.39
CA LEU A 311 15.99 -1.56 -6.07
C LEU A 311 17.00 -1.89 -4.94
N VAL A 312 17.85 -2.89 -5.13
CA VAL A 312 18.86 -3.33 -4.14
C VAL A 312 20.09 -2.44 -4.22
N GLU A 313 20.66 -2.31 -5.43
CA GLU A 313 21.80 -1.44 -5.69
C GLU A 313 21.43 0.05 -5.69
N ARG A 314 20.12 0.34 -5.73
CA ARG A 314 19.51 1.68 -5.73
C ARG A 314 20.11 2.57 -6.83
N ARG A 315 20.14 2.08 -8.05
CA ARG A 315 20.69 2.80 -9.22
C ARG A 315 19.86 2.57 -10.46
N VAL A 316 19.91 3.56 -11.34
CA VAL A 316 19.35 3.43 -12.70
C VAL A 316 20.25 2.49 -13.50
N LEU A 317 19.65 1.50 -14.15
CA LEU A 317 20.34 0.57 -15.06
C LEU A 317 20.24 1.01 -16.51
N GLU A 318 19.03 1.34 -16.93
CA GLU A 318 18.70 1.75 -18.29
C GLU A 318 17.76 2.95 -18.23
N THR A 319 18.02 3.94 -19.06
CA THR A 319 17.08 5.01 -19.38
C THR A 319 16.92 4.99 -20.90
N PRO A 320 15.70 4.90 -21.45
CA PRO A 320 15.50 5.03 -22.88
C PRO A 320 16.13 6.32 -23.38
N ALA A 321 16.76 6.27 -24.56
CA ALA A 321 17.24 7.49 -25.22
C ALA A 321 16.06 8.45 -25.35
N THR A 322 16.13 9.62 -24.75
CA THR A 322 15.19 10.70 -25.00
C THR A 322 15.21 10.95 -26.50
N GLU A 323 14.09 10.70 -27.21
CA GLU A 323 13.93 11.26 -28.53
C GLU A 323 14.07 12.77 -28.37
N ALA A 324 15.25 13.29 -28.71
CA ALA A 324 15.51 14.72 -28.80
C ALA A 324 14.49 15.29 -29.80
N GLY A 325 13.67 16.21 -29.35
CA GLY A 325 12.47 16.75 -29.97
C GLY A 325 12.52 16.83 -31.48
N LYS A 326 11.43 16.32 -32.06
CA LYS A 326 10.98 16.77 -33.36
C LYS A 326 9.89 17.83 -33.18
#